data_d75e15c562160229e43646432c218af2
#
_entry.id   d75e15c562160229e43646432c218af2
#
_cell.length_a   1.000
_cell.length_b   1.000
_cell.length_c   1.000
_cell.angle_alpha   90.00
_cell.angle_beta   90.00
_cell.angle_gamma   90.00
#
_symmetry.space_group_name_H-M   'P 1'
#
loop_
_entity.id
_entity.type
_entity.pdbx_description
1 polymer ?
#
loop_
_entity_poly.entity_id
_entity_poly.type
_entity_poly.pdbx_seq_one_letter_code
_entity_poly.pdbx_strand_id
1 'polypeptide(L)'
;VLQPEGDFVYQFQQHTAYQLETDLDGDDQTIEVSMFDNHYVKVRKSDVLQYFDGEKESYLLVYAVNEAEKTVKQIKKIPTVWSTITSSAIYDADSNHIFGMCGHVKDSEDKRRGMNYEFDYDTGEILNQYRIETSFYRATEMKIDYDLLAAAQEKDIGWERQKNVNVQQGN
;
A
#
# COMPACT_ATOMS: atom_id res chain seq x y z
N VAL A 1 19.05 10.90 -13.32
CA VAL A 1 18.06 11.36 -12.33
C VAL A 1 16.85 11.80 -13.10
N LEU A 2 15.66 11.35 -12.69
CA LEU A 2 14.39 11.77 -13.29
C LEU A 2 14.11 13.24 -12.93
N GLN A 3 13.56 13.98 -13.87
CA GLN A 3 13.13 15.36 -13.67
C GLN A 3 11.63 15.38 -13.41
N PRO A 4 11.16 15.99 -12.31
CA PRO A 4 9.73 16.07 -12.02
C PRO A 4 9.04 17.04 -12.97
N GLU A 5 7.80 16.69 -13.36
CA GLU A 5 6.92 17.51 -14.17
C GLU A 5 5.66 17.89 -13.40
N GLY A 6 5.19 19.12 -13.60
CA GLY A 6 3.98 19.64 -12.96
C GLY A 6 4.10 19.76 -11.44
N ASP A 7 2.97 19.64 -10.77
CA ASP A 7 2.90 19.61 -9.30
C ASP A 7 3.37 18.26 -8.82
N PHE A 8 4.58 18.21 -8.26
CA PHE A 8 5.22 16.96 -7.85
C PHE A 8 5.64 17.03 -6.39
N VAL A 9 5.25 16.04 -5.62
CA VAL A 9 5.68 15.88 -4.23
C VAL A 9 6.53 14.63 -4.11
N TYR A 10 7.77 14.80 -3.63
CA TYR A 10 8.65 13.67 -3.40
C TYR A 10 8.13 12.79 -2.27
N GLN A 11 8.22 11.49 -2.46
CA GLN A 11 7.93 10.49 -1.44
C GLN A 11 9.05 10.45 -0.37
N PHE A 12 8.65 10.09 0.86
CA PHE A 12 9.56 9.92 1.97
C PHE A 12 9.35 8.57 2.66
N GLN A 13 10.39 7.73 2.66
CA GLN A 13 10.35 6.36 3.19
C GLN A 13 9.24 5.52 2.55
N GLN A 14 9.19 5.54 1.24
CA GLN A 14 8.24 4.74 0.47
C GLN A 14 8.42 3.24 0.73
N HIS A 15 7.30 2.54 0.68
CA HIS A 15 7.27 1.08 0.70
C HIS A 15 6.50 0.57 -0.52
N THR A 16 6.88 -0.64 -0.95
CA THR A 16 6.10 -1.41 -1.90
C THR A 16 5.83 -0.65 -3.20
N ALA A 17 6.89 -0.40 -3.96
CA ALA A 17 6.76 0.14 -5.31
C ALA A 17 6.48 -1.01 -6.30
N TYR A 18 5.44 -0.87 -7.10
CA TYR A 18 5.05 -1.79 -8.15
C TYR A 18 4.93 -1.08 -9.49
N GLN A 19 5.52 -1.65 -10.52
CA GLN A 19 5.19 -1.28 -11.88
C GLN A 19 3.80 -1.83 -12.22
N LEU A 20 2.94 -1.00 -12.76
CA LEU A 20 1.61 -1.38 -13.22
C LEU A 20 1.69 -1.81 -14.69
N GLU A 21 0.79 -2.71 -15.08
CA GLU A 21 0.62 -3.14 -16.49
C GLU A 21 -0.42 -2.28 -17.23
N THR A 22 -1.10 -1.38 -16.51
CA THR A 22 -2.18 -0.56 -17.01
C THR A 22 -1.66 0.84 -17.30
N ASP A 23 -1.90 1.32 -18.50
CA ASP A 23 -1.71 2.72 -18.88
C ASP A 23 -2.80 3.57 -18.19
N LEU A 24 -2.39 4.41 -17.25
CA LEU A 24 -3.28 5.24 -16.43
C LEU A 24 -3.24 6.72 -16.80
N ASP A 25 -2.26 7.16 -17.60
CA ASP A 25 -2.15 8.54 -18.05
C ASP A 25 -2.41 8.73 -19.55
N GLY A 26 -2.56 7.64 -20.30
CA GLY A 26 -2.85 7.64 -21.73
C GLY A 26 -1.62 7.89 -22.61
N ASP A 27 -0.42 7.71 -22.07
CA ASP A 27 0.84 7.85 -22.79
C ASP A 27 1.60 6.52 -22.83
N ASP A 28 1.62 5.86 -23.97
CA ASP A 28 2.28 4.57 -24.19
C ASP A 28 3.82 4.61 -24.06
N GLN A 29 4.42 5.79 -23.84
CA GLN A 29 5.85 5.97 -23.62
C GLN A 29 6.22 6.04 -22.13
N THR A 30 5.23 6.04 -21.25
CA THR A 30 5.44 6.02 -19.79
C THR A 30 5.23 4.62 -19.23
N ILE A 31 5.75 4.43 -18.04
CA ILE A 31 5.43 3.30 -17.18
C ILE A 31 4.86 3.84 -15.87
N GLU A 32 3.77 3.24 -15.42
CA GLU A 32 3.17 3.61 -14.15
C GLU A 32 3.79 2.83 -13.00
N VAL A 33 4.02 3.54 -11.89
CA VAL A 33 4.54 2.96 -10.66
C VAL A 33 3.67 3.39 -9.50
N SER A 34 3.00 2.42 -8.87
CA SER A 34 2.32 2.66 -7.60
C SER A 34 3.25 2.48 -6.43
N MET A 35 3.08 3.26 -5.37
CA MET A 35 3.82 3.08 -4.13
C MET A 35 3.07 3.66 -2.93
N PHE A 36 3.40 3.16 -1.75
CA PHE A 36 2.95 3.72 -0.49
C PHE A 36 4.02 4.68 0.03
N ASP A 37 3.66 5.94 0.19
CA ASP A 37 4.50 6.95 0.83
C ASP A 37 4.15 7.05 2.31
N ASN A 38 5.01 6.54 3.18
CA ASN A 38 4.83 6.66 4.62
C ASN A 38 4.94 8.11 5.10
N HIS A 39 5.52 8.95 4.29
CA HIS A 39 5.71 10.38 4.57
C HIS A 39 6.31 10.64 5.94
N TYR A 40 7.27 9.79 6.33
CA TYR A 40 7.89 9.80 7.63
C TYR A 40 9.38 10.07 7.52
N VAL A 41 9.84 11.17 8.12
CA VAL A 41 11.27 11.50 8.22
C VAL A 41 11.73 11.32 9.65
N LYS A 42 12.61 10.34 9.87
CA LYS A 42 13.32 10.20 11.14
C LYS A 42 14.58 11.07 11.10
N VAL A 43 14.51 12.27 11.62
CA VAL A 43 15.68 13.13 11.77
C VAL A 43 16.58 12.57 12.87
N ARG A 44 17.82 12.23 12.56
CA ARG A 44 18.85 12.02 13.58
C ARG A 44 19.20 13.38 14.18
N LYS A 45 19.40 13.44 15.51
CA LYS A 45 19.64 14.68 16.27
C LYS A 45 20.81 15.56 15.75
N SER A 46 21.65 15.04 14.88
CA SER A 46 22.85 15.74 14.36
C SER A 46 22.67 16.41 13.01
N ASP A 47 21.63 16.05 12.25
CA ASP A 47 21.47 16.54 10.89
C ASP A 47 20.11 17.24 10.79
N VAL A 48 20.15 18.55 10.88
CA VAL A 48 18.97 19.40 10.76
C VAL A 48 18.50 19.40 9.31
N LEU A 49 17.81 18.36 8.90
CA LEU A 49 16.90 18.43 7.78
C LEU A 49 15.52 18.74 8.35
N GLN A 50 15.24 20.02 8.49
CA GLN A 50 13.91 20.53 8.77
C GLN A 50 13.00 20.30 7.55
N TYR A 51 12.54 19.09 7.38
CA TYR A 51 11.53 18.79 6.38
C TYR A 51 10.39 18.07 7.04
N PHE A 52 9.72 18.67 7.99
CA PHE A 52 8.36 18.28 8.28
C PHE A 52 7.77 19.14 9.38
N ASP A 53 7.15 20.18 8.94
CA ASP A 53 6.11 20.88 9.69
C ASP A 53 4.77 20.35 9.17
N GLY A 54 4.65 19.04 9.02
CA GLY A 54 3.65 18.45 8.22
C GLY A 54 2.58 17.72 8.98
N GLU A 55 1.49 17.67 8.31
CA GLU A 55 0.36 16.81 8.58
C GLU A 55 0.84 15.38 8.73
N LYS A 56 0.33 14.70 9.75
CA LYS A 56 0.60 13.27 9.97
C LYS A 56 -0.29 12.46 9.03
N GLU A 57 0.11 12.41 7.77
CA GLU A 57 -0.57 11.67 6.72
C GLU A 57 0.43 10.77 5.99
N SER A 58 -0.06 9.69 5.43
CA SER A 58 0.62 8.88 4.44
C SER A 58 -0.17 8.91 3.15
N TYR A 59 0.44 8.52 2.04
CA TYR A 59 -0.21 8.64 0.73
C TYR A 59 -0.05 7.37 -0.10
N LEU A 60 -1.09 7.08 -0.87
CA LEU A 60 -0.98 6.22 -2.04
C LEU A 60 -0.59 7.11 -3.21
N LEU A 61 0.51 6.76 -3.87
CA LEU A 61 1.04 7.51 -4.99
C LEU A 61 1.04 6.65 -6.24
N VAL A 62 0.76 7.27 -7.39
CA VAL A 62 1.03 6.69 -8.70
C VAL A 62 1.81 7.71 -9.51
N TYR A 63 2.94 7.27 -10.04
CA TYR A 63 3.80 8.05 -10.91
C TYR A 63 3.79 7.48 -12.32
N ALA A 64 3.78 8.35 -13.32
CA ALA A 64 4.11 8.04 -14.71
C ALA A 64 5.57 8.43 -14.98
N VAL A 65 6.36 7.51 -15.45
CA VAL A 65 7.80 7.66 -15.67
C VAL A 65 8.13 7.49 -17.14
N ASN A 66 8.66 8.52 -17.79
CA ASN A 66 9.24 8.43 -19.12
C ASN A 66 10.74 8.17 -19.01
N GLU A 67 11.16 6.94 -19.30
CA GLU A 67 12.57 6.55 -19.19
C GLU A 67 13.44 7.14 -20.32
N ALA A 68 12.88 7.41 -21.48
CA ALA A 68 13.60 7.98 -22.60
C ALA A 68 13.93 9.46 -22.35
N GLU A 69 12.95 10.23 -21.91
CA GLU A 69 13.08 11.65 -21.63
C GLU A 69 13.63 11.94 -20.23
N LYS A 70 13.69 10.93 -19.37
CA LYS A 70 14.11 11.03 -17.97
C LYS A 70 13.21 11.95 -17.15
N THR A 71 11.91 11.88 -17.37
CA THR A 71 10.92 12.65 -16.64
C THR A 71 10.05 11.76 -15.75
N VAL A 72 9.40 12.38 -14.76
CA VAL A 72 8.43 11.73 -13.87
C VAL A 72 7.31 12.68 -13.51
N LYS A 73 6.08 12.21 -13.62
CA LYS A 73 4.88 12.96 -13.27
C LYS A 73 4.10 12.24 -12.17
N GLN A 74 3.61 12.97 -11.19
CA GLN A 74 2.69 12.43 -10.20
C GLN A 74 1.26 12.48 -10.76
N ILE A 75 0.69 11.32 -11.09
CA ILE A 75 -0.65 11.23 -11.70
C ILE A 75 -1.75 10.95 -10.67
N LYS A 76 -1.38 10.40 -9.50
CA LYS A 76 -2.33 10.19 -8.41
C LYS A 76 -1.66 10.38 -7.05
N LYS A 77 -2.40 10.98 -6.12
CA LYS A 77 -2.05 11.11 -4.70
C LYS A 77 -3.33 11.03 -3.85
N ILE A 78 -3.45 9.98 -3.05
CA ILE A 78 -4.60 9.75 -2.18
C ILE A 78 -4.13 9.72 -0.73
N PRO A 79 -4.63 10.61 0.14
CA PRO A 79 -4.24 10.63 1.55
C PRO A 79 -4.82 9.44 2.32
N THR A 80 -4.05 8.95 3.27
CA THR A 80 -4.47 7.91 4.22
C THR A 80 -4.06 8.29 5.63
N VAL A 81 -4.48 7.48 6.62
CA VAL A 81 -3.95 7.64 7.98
C VAL A 81 -2.44 7.45 8.00
N TRP A 82 -1.80 8.18 8.89
CA TRP A 82 -0.35 8.13 9.01
C TRP A 82 0.16 6.76 9.46
N SER A 83 0.87 6.09 8.57
CA SER A 83 1.55 4.82 8.81
C SER A 83 3.06 5.01 8.69
N THR A 84 3.76 4.95 9.81
CA THR A 84 5.15 5.42 9.90
C THR A 84 6.18 4.52 9.22
N ILE A 85 5.87 3.26 9.05
CA ILE A 85 6.73 2.25 8.41
C ILE A 85 5.86 1.19 7.75
N THR A 86 6.46 0.35 6.89
CA THR A 86 5.78 -0.75 6.21
C THR A 86 4.68 -0.25 5.27
N SER A 87 3.64 -1.04 5.00
CA SER A 87 2.50 -0.66 4.17
C SER A 87 2.64 -1.00 2.69
N SER A 88 1.55 -0.93 1.97
CA SER A 88 1.51 -1.17 0.51
C SER A 88 0.40 -0.37 -0.16
N ALA A 89 0.62 -0.04 -1.44
CA ALA A 89 -0.36 0.53 -2.34
C ALA A 89 -0.48 -0.39 -3.56
N ILE A 90 -1.67 -0.90 -3.81
CA ILE A 90 -1.92 -1.88 -4.87
C ILE A 90 -3.08 -1.39 -5.72
N TYR A 91 -2.86 -1.28 -7.01
CA TYR A 91 -3.92 -0.98 -7.97
C TYR A 91 -4.45 -2.27 -8.59
N ASP A 92 -5.75 -2.42 -8.65
CA ASP A 92 -6.46 -3.50 -9.33
C ASP A 92 -7.15 -2.94 -10.59
N ALA A 93 -6.69 -3.38 -11.75
CA ALA A 93 -7.20 -2.92 -13.04
C ALA A 93 -8.62 -3.43 -13.34
N ASP A 94 -8.99 -4.59 -12.81
CA ASP A 94 -10.30 -5.17 -13.09
C ASP A 94 -11.44 -4.37 -12.42
N SER A 95 -11.18 -3.85 -11.23
CA SER A 95 -12.15 -3.05 -10.48
C SER A 95 -11.96 -1.54 -10.63
N ASN A 96 -10.82 -1.08 -11.14
CA ASN A 96 -10.36 0.31 -11.11
C ASN A 96 -10.28 0.86 -9.67
N HIS A 97 -9.83 0.02 -8.74
CA HIS A 97 -9.66 0.40 -7.35
C HIS A 97 -8.18 0.45 -6.96
N ILE A 98 -7.87 1.23 -5.95
CA ILE A 98 -6.54 1.23 -5.33
C ILE A 98 -6.66 0.92 -3.84
N PHE A 99 -5.88 -0.07 -3.40
CA PHE A 99 -5.88 -0.53 -2.01
C PHE A 99 -4.72 0.07 -1.25
N GLY A 100 -5.04 0.71 -0.12
CA GLY A 100 -4.08 1.25 0.83
C GLY A 100 -3.99 0.40 2.08
N MET A 101 -2.87 -0.32 2.25
CA MET A 101 -2.66 -1.21 3.38
C MET A 101 -1.69 -0.56 4.38
N CYS A 102 -2.24 0.21 5.34
CA CYS A 102 -1.49 0.96 6.34
C CYS A 102 -1.08 0.05 7.49
N GLY A 103 0.15 -0.46 7.48
CA GLY A 103 0.57 -1.53 8.37
C GLY A 103 0.99 -1.11 9.78
N HIS A 104 1.27 0.17 10.02
CA HIS A 104 1.77 0.66 11.30
C HIS A 104 1.19 2.04 11.65
N VAL A 105 -0.06 2.01 12.05
CA VAL A 105 -0.80 3.18 12.53
C VAL A 105 -0.81 3.19 14.05
N LYS A 106 -0.60 4.34 14.66
CA LYS A 106 -0.77 4.53 16.12
C LYS A 106 -2.14 5.11 16.41
N ASP A 107 -2.88 4.46 17.29
CA ASP A 107 -4.14 4.99 17.80
C ASP A 107 -3.93 6.03 18.94
N SER A 108 -5.02 6.55 19.48
CA SER A 108 -4.99 7.53 20.58
C SER A 108 -4.37 6.99 21.88
N GLU A 109 -4.29 5.67 22.03
CA GLU A 109 -3.67 4.99 23.16
C GLU A 109 -2.22 4.56 22.89
N ASP A 110 -1.62 5.05 21.79
CA ASP A 110 -0.28 4.69 21.29
C ASP A 110 -0.13 3.18 20.94
N LYS A 111 -1.25 2.47 20.81
CA LYS A 111 -1.24 1.08 20.35
C LYS A 111 -1.07 1.02 18.84
N ARG A 112 -0.34 0.00 18.41
CA ARG A 112 -0.08 -0.22 16.99
C ARG A 112 -1.23 -0.99 16.36
N ARG A 113 -1.74 -0.44 15.26
CA ARG A 113 -2.86 -0.96 14.49
C ARG A 113 -2.51 -1.03 13.01
N GLY A 114 -3.29 -1.80 12.28
CA GLY A 114 -3.37 -1.71 10.84
C GLY A 114 -4.69 -1.07 10.40
N MET A 115 -4.65 -0.40 9.25
CA MET A 115 -5.83 0.10 8.56
C MET A 115 -5.72 -0.27 7.09
N ASN A 116 -6.74 -0.90 6.56
CA ASN A 116 -6.85 -1.19 5.15
C ASN A 116 -7.97 -0.37 4.55
N TYR A 117 -7.70 0.20 3.39
CA TYR A 117 -8.63 0.99 2.61
C TYR A 117 -8.75 0.44 1.21
N GLU A 118 -9.94 0.53 0.68
CA GLU A 118 -10.24 0.39 -0.73
C GLU A 118 -10.80 1.71 -1.23
N PHE A 119 -10.17 2.28 -2.24
CA PHE A 119 -10.57 3.54 -2.85
C PHE A 119 -10.98 3.31 -4.30
N ASP A 120 -11.99 4.01 -4.75
CA ASP A 120 -12.20 4.24 -6.16
C ASP A 120 -11.01 5.06 -6.71
N TYR A 121 -10.38 4.56 -7.78
CA TYR A 121 -9.17 5.18 -8.29
C TYR A 121 -9.43 6.57 -8.88
N ASP A 122 -10.54 6.74 -9.60
CA ASP A 122 -10.82 7.99 -10.30
C ASP A 122 -11.20 9.12 -9.33
N THR A 123 -12.08 8.83 -8.38
CA THR A 123 -12.61 9.81 -7.43
C THR A 123 -11.78 9.96 -6.17
N GLY A 124 -11.07 8.93 -5.76
CA GLY A 124 -10.38 8.86 -4.48
C GLY A 124 -11.34 8.65 -3.28
N GLU A 125 -12.60 8.31 -3.53
CA GLU A 125 -13.56 8.00 -2.48
C GLU A 125 -13.24 6.67 -1.80
N ILE A 126 -13.42 6.62 -0.48
CA ILE A 126 -13.28 5.38 0.30
C ILE A 126 -14.53 4.51 0.06
N LEU A 127 -14.33 3.36 -0.57
CA LEU A 127 -15.36 2.35 -0.78
C LEU A 127 -15.50 1.42 0.43
N ASN A 128 -14.36 0.99 0.98
CA ASN A 128 -14.29 0.14 2.16
C ASN A 128 -13.10 0.51 3.05
N GLN A 129 -13.25 0.26 4.35
CA GLN A 129 -12.15 0.37 5.29
C GLN A 129 -12.26 -0.68 6.40
N TYR A 130 -11.10 -1.22 6.83
CA TYR A 130 -11.01 -2.23 7.85
C TYR A 130 -9.89 -1.90 8.84
N ARG A 131 -10.20 -1.93 10.13
CA ARG A 131 -9.19 -1.83 11.19
C ARG A 131 -8.73 -3.22 11.59
N ILE A 132 -7.41 -3.38 11.69
CA ILE A 132 -6.77 -4.59 12.16
C ILE A 132 -6.15 -4.30 13.53
N GLU A 133 -6.44 -5.12 14.53
CA GLU A 133 -6.06 -4.88 15.93
C GLU A 133 -4.57 -5.10 16.24
N THR A 134 -3.77 -5.28 15.19
CA THR A 134 -2.31 -5.40 15.28
C THR A 134 -1.64 -4.71 14.09
N SER A 135 -0.35 -4.40 14.22
CA SER A 135 0.45 -3.97 13.07
C SER A 135 0.82 -5.14 12.17
N PHE A 136 1.02 -4.87 10.90
CA PHE A 136 1.50 -5.85 9.93
C PHE A 136 2.58 -5.23 9.03
N TYR A 137 3.34 -6.07 8.34
CA TYR A 137 4.37 -5.58 7.44
C TYR A 137 3.78 -5.15 6.10
N ARG A 138 3.00 -6.03 5.49
CA ARG A 138 2.38 -5.85 4.18
C ARG A 138 1.10 -6.67 4.11
N ALA A 139 0.12 -6.18 3.40
CA ALA A 139 -1.03 -6.96 2.97
C ALA A 139 -1.18 -6.83 1.46
N THR A 140 -1.81 -7.81 0.84
CA THR A 140 -2.14 -7.79 -0.57
C THR A 140 -3.52 -8.37 -0.75
N GLU A 141 -4.21 -7.91 -1.77
CA GLU A 141 -5.43 -8.55 -2.23
C GLU A 141 -5.09 -9.89 -2.89
N MET A 142 -5.97 -10.85 -2.73
CA MET A 142 -5.87 -12.13 -3.38
C MET A 142 -7.26 -12.58 -3.83
N LYS A 143 -7.40 -12.86 -5.12
CA LYS A 143 -8.61 -13.48 -5.66
C LYS A 143 -8.62 -14.96 -5.27
N ILE A 144 -9.65 -15.38 -4.56
CA ILE A 144 -9.84 -16.78 -4.16
C ILE A 144 -10.81 -17.44 -5.12
N ASP A 145 -10.34 -18.44 -5.84
CA ASP A 145 -11.19 -19.33 -6.61
C ASP A 145 -11.85 -20.34 -5.66
N TYR A 146 -13.09 -20.07 -5.31
CA TYR A 146 -13.86 -20.90 -4.39
C TYR A 146 -14.17 -22.29 -4.94
N ASP A 147 -14.29 -22.43 -6.26
CA ASP A 147 -14.52 -23.74 -6.89
C ASP A 147 -13.27 -24.60 -6.80
N LEU A 148 -12.10 -24.00 -7.03
CA LEU A 148 -10.83 -24.67 -6.84
C LEU A 148 -10.58 -25.04 -5.37
N LEU A 149 -10.97 -24.16 -4.44
CA LEU A 149 -10.85 -24.41 -3.01
C LEU A 149 -11.77 -25.55 -2.56
N ALA A 150 -13.00 -25.60 -3.04
CA ALA A 150 -13.96 -26.67 -2.77
C ALA A 150 -13.45 -28.02 -3.32
N ALA A 151 -12.97 -28.03 -4.57
CA ALA A 151 -12.38 -29.22 -5.18
C ALA A 151 -11.11 -29.71 -4.45
N ALA A 152 -10.35 -28.79 -3.86
CA ALA A 152 -9.20 -29.14 -3.05
C ALA A 152 -9.58 -29.78 -1.70
N GLN A 153 -10.67 -29.32 -1.10
CA GLN A 153 -11.22 -29.91 0.13
C GLN A 153 -11.76 -31.33 -0.09
N GLU A 154 -12.39 -31.58 -1.22
CA GLU A 154 -12.91 -32.92 -1.59
C GLU A 154 -11.77 -33.93 -1.82
N LYS A 155 -10.60 -33.48 -2.26
CA LYS A 155 -9.44 -34.33 -2.55
C LYS A 155 -8.57 -34.67 -1.32
N ASP A 156 -8.96 -34.22 -0.12
CA ASP A 156 -8.21 -34.45 1.13
C ASP A 156 -6.69 -34.20 0.97
N ILE A 157 -6.32 -33.00 0.54
CA ILE A 157 -4.92 -32.61 0.37
C ILE A 157 -4.19 -32.31 1.71
N GLY A 158 -4.63 -32.95 2.80
CA GLY A 158 -3.94 -32.90 4.09
C GLY A 158 -4.05 -31.55 4.84
N TRP A 159 -4.90 -30.65 4.36
CA TRP A 159 -5.13 -29.35 4.99
C TRP A 159 -5.66 -29.46 6.43
N GLU A 160 -6.44 -30.51 6.75
CA GLU A 160 -6.95 -30.74 8.10
C GLU A 160 -5.89 -31.13 9.12
N ARG A 161 -4.75 -31.67 8.68
CA ARG A 161 -3.67 -32.05 9.62
C ARG A 161 -2.99 -30.88 10.28
N GLN A 162 -3.07 -29.69 9.72
CA GLN A 162 -2.46 -28.50 10.32
C GLN A 162 -3.34 -27.88 11.42
N LYS A 163 -4.64 -28.14 11.45
CA LYS A 163 -5.54 -27.65 12.51
C LYS A 163 -5.28 -28.30 13.88
N ASN A 164 -4.64 -29.45 13.93
CA ASN A 164 -4.38 -30.20 15.16
C ASN A 164 -2.98 -29.99 15.75
N VAL A 165 -2.19 -29.11 15.19
CA VAL A 165 -0.88 -28.78 15.76
C VAL A 165 -1.01 -27.60 16.70
N ASN A 166 -1.14 -27.93 17.98
CA ASN A 166 -0.87 -27.11 19.17
C ASN A 166 -1.93 -26.11 19.62
N VAL A 167 -3.02 -26.63 20.15
CA VAL A 167 -3.53 -26.07 21.41
C VAL A 167 -3.22 -27.08 22.52
N GLN A 168 -1.99 -27.23 22.91
CA GLN A 168 -1.66 -27.69 24.25
C GLN A 168 -1.67 -26.44 25.13
N GLN A 169 -2.76 -26.29 25.87
CA GLN A 169 -2.84 -25.38 27.00
C GLN A 169 -1.79 -25.82 28.01
N GLY A 170 -0.81 -24.95 28.28
CA GLY A 170 0.01 -25.07 29.44
C GLY A 170 -0.85 -24.85 30.68
N ASN A 171 -0.87 -25.84 31.56
CA ASN A 171 -1.30 -25.70 32.95
C ASN A 171 -0.32 -24.82 33.70
#